data_43ab5832c53d226f1571545d5097432f
#
_entry.id   43ab5832c53d226f1571545d5097432f
#
_cell.length_a   1.000
_cell.length_b   1.000
_cell.length_c   1.000
_cell.angle_alpha   90.00
_cell.angle_beta   90.00
_cell.angle_gamma   90.00
#
_symmetry.space_group_name_H-M   'P 1'
#
loop_
_entity.id
_entity.type
_entity.pdbx_description
1 polymer ?
#
loop_
_entity_poly.entity_id
_entity_poly.type
_entity_poly.pdbx_seq_one_letter_code
_entity_poly.pdbx_strand_id
1 'polypeptide(L)'
;MTKITVFDVETTEDGFRGNPSPYYPDNKLISLGIDDEYLFFWHPDLPDLDLSKSKKVVQNILDKTDILVGHNIKFDLSWLYSCGFKYEGKIYDTMIAEYVLYRGVKTKISLAECCVRRNLIKKATSIIDTYRSQGMKFKDIMPKDIEFYGRRDVECTRQLFHSQVADFNKKANSSLVTTVKMMNRFTSVLTNMEMNGIYIDKDS
;
A
#
# COMPACT_ATOMS: atom_id res chain seq x y z
N MET A 1 -0.16 18.88 15.94
CA MET A 1 0.88 18.46 14.96
C MET A 1 0.23 17.43 14.04
N THR A 2 0.32 17.57 12.74
CA THR A 2 -0.29 16.62 11.79
C THR A 2 0.39 15.26 11.91
N LYS A 3 -0.37 14.21 12.25
CA LYS A 3 0.12 12.83 12.32
C LYS A 3 0.08 12.21 10.92
N ILE A 4 1.26 11.85 10.42
CA ILE A 4 1.45 11.17 9.15
C ILE A 4 1.84 9.73 9.45
N THR A 5 1.18 8.78 8.79
CA THR A 5 1.42 7.35 8.97
C THR A 5 1.66 6.71 7.61
N VAL A 6 2.68 5.90 7.49
CA VAL A 6 3.03 5.15 6.27
C VAL A 6 2.63 3.70 6.44
N PHE A 7 2.02 3.10 5.43
CA PHE A 7 1.62 1.70 5.49
C PHE A 7 1.76 0.99 4.14
N ASP A 8 1.78 -0.32 4.20
CA ASP A 8 1.85 -1.23 3.06
C ASP A 8 1.25 -2.58 3.47
N VAL A 9 0.60 -3.31 2.53
CA VAL A 9 0.00 -4.62 2.79
C VAL A 9 0.61 -5.70 1.93
N GLU A 10 0.74 -6.91 2.50
CA GLU A 10 1.14 -8.11 1.79
C GLU A 10 -0.02 -9.09 1.73
N THR A 11 -0.24 -9.69 0.57
CA THR A 11 -1.44 -10.50 0.29
C THR A 11 -1.11 -11.77 -0.45
N THR A 12 -2.03 -12.74 -0.43
CA THR A 12 -1.95 -13.87 -1.34
C THR A 12 -2.35 -13.47 -2.76
N GLU A 13 -1.93 -14.29 -3.72
CA GLU A 13 -2.19 -14.14 -5.15
C GLU A 13 -3.01 -15.34 -5.67
N ASP A 14 -4.02 -15.78 -4.89
CA ASP A 14 -4.82 -16.98 -5.21
C ASP A 14 -6.08 -16.69 -6.05
N GLY A 15 -6.35 -15.41 -6.36
CA GLY A 15 -7.42 -15.01 -7.26
C GLY A 15 -7.20 -15.45 -8.71
N PHE A 16 -8.24 -15.27 -9.54
CA PHE A 16 -8.18 -15.64 -10.97
C PHE A 16 -6.98 -15.01 -11.66
N ARG A 17 -6.14 -15.84 -12.30
CA ARG A 17 -4.86 -15.45 -12.95
C ARG A 17 -3.87 -14.77 -12.00
N GLY A 18 -3.87 -15.14 -10.71
CA GLY A 18 -2.96 -14.54 -9.74
C GLY A 18 -3.35 -13.12 -9.29
N ASN A 19 -4.61 -12.74 -9.46
CA ASN A 19 -5.07 -11.41 -9.04
C ASN A 19 -5.15 -11.32 -7.50
N PRO A 20 -4.39 -10.41 -6.85
CA PRO A 20 -4.33 -10.30 -5.40
C PRO A 20 -5.46 -9.45 -4.79
N SER A 21 -6.52 -9.15 -5.55
CA SER A 21 -7.63 -8.31 -5.09
C SER A 21 -8.39 -8.94 -3.90
N PRO A 22 -8.85 -8.15 -2.91
CA PRO A 22 -9.66 -8.62 -1.79
C PRO A 22 -11.06 -9.13 -2.21
N TYR A 23 -11.48 -8.89 -3.44
CA TYR A 23 -12.78 -9.35 -3.96
C TYR A 23 -12.78 -10.84 -4.36
N TYR A 24 -11.62 -11.49 -4.39
CA TYR A 24 -11.52 -12.93 -4.56
C TYR A 24 -11.52 -13.61 -3.17
N PRO A 25 -12.49 -14.51 -2.89
CA PRO A 25 -12.67 -15.08 -1.54
C PRO A 25 -11.49 -15.93 -1.07
N ASP A 26 -10.69 -16.46 -2.00
CA ASP A 26 -9.51 -17.28 -1.69
C ASP A 26 -8.30 -16.43 -1.27
N ASN A 27 -8.31 -15.15 -1.61
CA ASN A 27 -7.23 -14.26 -1.21
C ASN A 27 -7.29 -13.92 0.28
N LYS A 28 -6.11 -13.76 0.88
CA LYS A 28 -5.92 -13.44 2.29
C LYS A 28 -4.99 -12.23 2.44
N LEU A 29 -5.29 -11.39 3.40
CA LEU A 29 -4.33 -10.43 3.91
C LEU A 29 -3.30 -11.21 4.73
N ILE A 30 -2.06 -11.24 4.28
CA ILE A 30 -0.96 -11.92 4.98
C ILE A 30 -0.48 -11.04 6.13
N SER A 31 -0.05 -9.83 5.81
CA SER A 31 0.51 -8.92 6.80
C SER A 31 0.29 -7.46 6.42
N LEU A 32 0.52 -6.59 7.38
CA LEU A 32 0.44 -5.15 7.25
C LEU A 32 1.58 -4.50 8.02
N GLY A 33 2.41 -3.74 7.31
CA GLY A 33 3.36 -2.81 7.89
C GLY A 33 2.73 -1.43 8.06
N ILE A 34 2.81 -0.84 9.25
CA ILE A 34 2.26 0.48 9.52
C ILE A 34 3.18 1.25 10.49
N ASP A 35 3.82 2.29 10.01
CA ASP A 35 4.92 2.99 10.68
C ASP A 35 6.02 2.00 11.14
N ASP A 36 6.18 1.81 12.44
CA ASP A 36 7.19 0.92 13.03
C ASP A 36 6.61 -0.45 13.43
N GLU A 37 5.29 -0.62 13.31
CA GLU A 37 4.61 -1.88 13.60
C GLU A 37 4.56 -2.78 12.36
N TYR A 38 4.63 -4.09 12.57
CA TYR A 38 4.41 -5.10 11.55
C TYR A 38 3.57 -6.24 12.09
N LEU A 39 2.44 -6.52 11.46
CA LEU A 39 1.40 -7.36 11.99
C LEU A 39 0.97 -8.39 10.96
N PHE A 40 0.96 -9.67 11.36
CA PHE A 40 0.39 -10.74 10.56
C PHE A 40 -1.10 -10.90 10.81
N PHE A 41 -1.84 -11.17 9.75
CA PHE A 41 -3.27 -11.46 9.76
C PHE A 41 -3.57 -12.88 9.31
N TRP A 42 -2.73 -13.44 8.46
CA TRP A 42 -2.81 -14.82 8.03
C TRP A 42 -1.45 -15.31 7.52
N HIS A 43 -1.06 -16.51 7.89
CA HIS A 43 0.05 -17.23 7.29
C HIS A 43 -0.06 -18.71 7.66
N PRO A 44 0.27 -19.69 6.75
CA PRO A 44 0.18 -21.12 7.09
C PRO A 44 1.07 -21.53 8.26
N ASP A 45 2.23 -20.89 8.43
CA ASP A 45 3.17 -21.19 9.53
C ASP A 45 2.84 -20.44 10.84
N LEU A 46 1.78 -19.67 10.89
CA LEU A 46 1.36 -18.88 12.05
C LEU A 46 -0.12 -19.17 12.39
N PRO A 47 -0.45 -20.39 12.86
CA PRO A 47 -1.85 -20.77 13.10
C PRO A 47 -2.50 -20.04 14.29
N ASP A 48 -1.72 -19.56 15.27
CA ASP A 48 -2.20 -19.03 16.55
C ASP A 48 -2.15 -17.48 16.59
N LEU A 49 -2.44 -16.79 15.48
CA LEU A 49 -2.45 -15.32 15.42
C LEU A 49 -3.61 -14.72 16.23
N ASP A 50 -3.30 -13.79 17.13
CA ASP A 50 -4.32 -12.99 17.82
C ASP A 50 -4.80 -11.85 16.91
N LEU A 51 -5.74 -12.17 16.02
CA LEU A 51 -6.31 -11.23 15.07
C LEU A 51 -7.04 -10.06 15.75
N SER A 52 -7.65 -10.30 16.93
CA SER A 52 -8.34 -9.24 17.68
C SER A 52 -7.36 -8.18 18.16
N LYS A 53 -6.22 -8.61 18.70
CA LYS A 53 -5.14 -7.73 19.14
C LYS A 53 -4.55 -6.96 17.96
N SER A 54 -4.21 -7.66 16.87
CA SER A 54 -3.65 -7.03 15.65
C SER A 54 -4.59 -5.99 15.07
N LYS A 55 -5.90 -6.29 14.98
CA LYS A 55 -6.92 -5.33 14.52
C LYS A 55 -7.01 -4.10 15.41
N LYS A 56 -6.99 -4.27 16.74
CA LYS A 56 -7.01 -3.13 17.67
C LYS A 56 -5.80 -2.23 17.53
N VAL A 57 -4.61 -2.80 17.37
CA VAL A 57 -3.37 -2.03 17.18
C VAL A 57 -3.48 -1.18 15.91
N VAL A 58 -3.81 -1.78 14.77
CA VAL A 58 -3.95 -1.07 13.49
C VAL A 58 -5.02 0.02 13.59
N GLN A 59 -6.22 -0.30 14.08
CA GLN A 59 -7.30 0.68 14.18
C GLN A 59 -6.92 1.87 15.08
N ASN A 60 -6.26 1.63 16.23
CA ASN A 60 -5.79 2.70 17.10
C ASN A 60 -4.75 3.62 16.45
N ILE A 61 -3.95 3.11 15.51
CA ILE A 61 -3.01 3.92 14.73
C ILE A 61 -3.78 4.74 13.70
N LEU A 62 -4.70 4.11 12.95
CA LEU A 62 -5.54 4.77 11.94
C LEU A 62 -6.38 5.90 12.54
N ASP A 63 -6.99 5.68 13.71
CA ASP A 63 -7.81 6.67 14.42
C ASP A 63 -7.04 7.96 14.80
N LYS A 64 -5.73 7.85 14.93
CA LYS A 64 -4.84 8.97 15.26
C LYS A 64 -4.14 9.58 14.05
N THR A 65 -4.37 9.02 12.85
CA THR A 65 -3.68 9.38 11.62
C THR A 65 -4.46 10.46 10.87
N ASP A 66 -3.81 11.60 10.61
CA ASP A 66 -4.38 12.67 9.77
C ASP A 66 -4.16 12.43 8.28
N ILE A 67 -2.99 11.86 7.92
CA ILE A 67 -2.61 11.56 6.54
C ILE A 67 -2.02 10.15 6.47
N LEU A 68 -2.67 9.27 5.74
CA LEU A 68 -2.21 7.92 5.47
C LEU A 68 -1.45 7.90 4.14
N VAL A 69 -0.23 7.40 4.16
CA VAL A 69 0.70 7.38 3.01
C VAL A 69 0.93 5.96 2.55
N GLY A 70 0.81 5.72 1.25
CA GLY A 70 1.13 4.44 0.62
C GLY A 70 1.68 4.64 -0.79
N HIS A 71 2.07 3.54 -1.43
CA HIS A 71 2.48 3.55 -2.84
C HIS A 71 1.50 2.73 -3.67
N ASN A 72 0.72 3.36 -4.56
CA ASN A 72 -0.48 2.76 -5.16
C ASN A 72 -1.55 2.43 -4.09
N ILE A 73 -1.73 3.37 -3.19
CA ILE A 73 -2.50 3.25 -1.95
C ILE A 73 -3.93 2.73 -2.12
N LYS A 74 -4.51 2.86 -3.32
CA LYS A 74 -5.86 2.34 -3.63
C LYS A 74 -5.95 0.84 -3.37
N PHE A 75 -4.92 0.09 -3.73
CA PHE A 75 -4.84 -1.35 -3.47
C PHE A 75 -4.87 -1.65 -1.97
N ASP A 76 -4.03 -0.98 -1.21
CA ASP A 76 -3.91 -1.17 0.24
C ASP A 76 -5.18 -0.77 0.98
N LEU A 77 -5.82 0.34 0.58
CA LEU A 77 -7.10 0.79 1.13
C LEU A 77 -8.22 -0.23 0.88
N SER A 78 -8.24 -0.85 -0.31
CA SER A 78 -9.24 -1.89 -0.61
C SER A 78 -9.12 -3.07 0.35
N TRP A 79 -7.90 -3.47 0.70
CA TRP A 79 -7.64 -4.51 1.69
C TRP A 79 -8.00 -4.06 3.11
N LEU A 80 -7.62 -2.84 3.52
CA LEU A 80 -8.01 -2.32 4.84
C LEU A 80 -9.52 -2.37 5.03
N TYR A 81 -10.28 -1.83 4.07
CA TYR A 81 -11.73 -1.75 4.17
C TYR A 81 -12.38 -3.13 4.11
N SER A 82 -11.90 -4.04 3.26
CA SER A 82 -12.39 -5.43 3.18
C SER A 82 -12.13 -6.23 4.46
N CYS A 83 -11.08 -5.90 5.21
CA CYS A 83 -10.79 -6.48 6.53
C CYS A 83 -11.57 -5.81 7.68
N GLY A 84 -12.41 -4.81 7.38
CA GLY A 84 -13.27 -4.12 8.34
C GLY A 84 -12.60 -2.96 9.09
N PHE A 85 -11.43 -2.50 8.65
CA PHE A 85 -10.82 -1.28 9.17
C PHE A 85 -11.55 -0.04 8.65
N LYS A 86 -11.49 1.05 9.44
CA LYS A 86 -12.10 2.33 9.09
C LYS A 86 -11.02 3.40 9.04
N TYR A 87 -11.02 4.18 7.98
CA TYR A 87 -10.17 5.35 7.85
C TYR A 87 -10.87 6.40 6.97
N GLU A 88 -11.06 7.60 7.52
CA GLU A 88 -11.74 8.72 6.86
C GLU A 88 -10.83 9.94 6.71
N GLY A 89 -9.54 9.80 7.08
CA GLY A 89 -8.55 10.85 6.98
C GLY A 89 -8.09 11.11 5.54
N LYS A 90 -7.10 11.97 5.41
CA LYS A 90 -6.50 12.26 4.11
C LYS A 90 -5.55 11.14 3.71
N ILE A 91 -5.43 10.90 2.40
CA ILE A 91 -4.45 9.97 1.85
C ILE A 91 -3.39 10.72 1.05
N TYR A 92 -2.22 10.10 0.92
CA TYR A 92 -1.15 10.51 0.02
C TYR A 92 -0.60 9.29 -0.71
N ASP A 93 -0.81 9.24 -2.01
CA ASP A 93 -0.28 8.20 -2.89
C ASP A 93 1.04 8.65 -3.49
N THR A 94 2.12 8.00 -3.12
CA THR A 94 3.46 8.34 -3.62
C THR A 94 3.63 8.01 -5.11
N MET A 95 2.87 7.05 -5.67
CA MET A 95 2.87 6.76 -7.10
C MET A 95 2.21 7.89 -7.88
N ILE A 96 1.06 8.38 -7.43
CA ILE A 96 0.36 9.53 -8.02
C ILE A 96 1.21 10.79 -7.90
N ALA A 97 1.83 11.01 -6.75
CA ALA A 97 2.70 12.17 -6.53
C ALA A 97 3.89 12.18 -7.50
N GLU A 98 4.49 11.00 -7.75
CA GLU A 98 5.56 10.87 -8.73
C GLU A 98 5.08 11.18 -10.15
N TYR A 99 3.93 10.66 -10.55
CA TYR A 99 3.30 10.96 -11.85
C TYR A 99 3.07 12.46 -12.04
N VAL A 100 2.55 13.14 -11.04
CA VAL A 100 2.30 14.59 -11.07
C VAL A 100 3.61 15.38 -11.17
N LEU A 101 4.64 15.03 -10.41
CA LEU A 101 5.95 15.67 -10.45
C LEU A 101 6.62 15.53 -11.82
N TYR A 102 6.40 14.39 -12.50
CA TYR A 102 6.89 14.17 -13.88
C TYR A 102 6.00 14.81 -14.97
N ARG A 103 4.91 15.53 -14.57
CA ARG A 103 4.06 16.28 -15.50
C ARG A 103 3.51 15.43 -16.66
N GLY A 104 3.19 14.17 -16.41
CA GLY A 104 2.69 13.21 -17.40
C GLY A 104 3.74 12.66 -18.37
N VAL A 105 5.01 12.99 -18.21
CA VAL A 105 6.08 12.36 -19.00
C VAL A 105 6.12 10.88 -18.63
N LYS A 106 6.07 10.01 -19.67
CA LYS A 106 6.08 8.56 -19.49
C LYS A 106 7.37 8.12 -18.79
N THR A 107 7.24 7.63 -17.57
CA THR A 107 8.35 7.07 -16.78
C THR A 107 7.84 5.90 -15.95
N LYS A 108 8.75 5.04 -15.53
CA LYS A 108 8.40 3.96 -14.59
C LYS A 108 8.21 4.55 -13.20
N ILE A 109 7.07 4.29 -12.58
CA ILE A 109 6.67 4.85 -11.29
C ILE A 109 6.41 3.77 -10.22
N SER A 110 6.92 2.54 -10.42
CA SER A 110 6.94 1.55 -9.34
C SER A 110 7.81 2.03 -8.17
N LEU A 111 7.53 1.57 -6.96
CA LEU A 111 8.29 1.97 -5.77
C LEU A 111 9.80 1.76 -5.94
N ALA A 112 10.19 0.61 -6.49
CA ALA A 112 11.61 0.29 -6.75
C ALA A 112 12.27 1.31 -7.70
N GLU A 113 11.62 1.63 -8.82
CA GLU A 113 12.16 2.57 -9.81
C GLU A 113 12.21 4.02 -9.26
N CYS A 114 11.20 4.40 -8.46
CA CYS A 114 11.19 5.71 -7.79
C CYS A 114 12.35 5.83 -6.81
N CYS A 115 12.58 4.80 -5.99
CA CYS A 115 13.68 4.78 -5.02
C CYS A 115 15.05 4.85 -5.71
N VAL A 116 15.25 4.07 -6.78
CA VAL A 116 16.51 4.09 -7.56
C VAL A 116 16.74 5.48 -8.17
N ARG A 117 15.74 6.04 -8.83
CA ARG A 117 15.85 7.35 -9.50
C ARG A 117 16.15 8.49 -8.54
N ARG A 118 15.62 8.41 -7.31
CA ARG A 118 15.82 9.41 -6.26
C ARG A 118 17.00 9.11 -5.33
N ASN A 119 17.77 8.06 -5.63
CA ASN A 119 18.89 7.60 -4.80
C ASN A 119 18.49 7.37 -3.32
N LEU A 120 17.32 6.76 -3.13
CA LEU A 120 16.79 6.37 -1.82
C LEU A 120 17.17 4.92 -1.51
N ILE A 121 16.74 4.44 -0.34
CA ILE A 121 16.92 3.04 0.06
C ILE A 121 16.25 2.11 -0.97
N LYS A 122 16.91 0.99 -1.29
CA LYS A 122 16.38 0.05 -2.29
C LYS A 122 15.43 -0.96 -1.64
N LYS A 123 14.39 -1.34 -2.38
CA LYS A 123 13.52 -2.47 -2.03
C LYS A 123 14.33 -3.77 -1.84
N ALA A 124 13.83 -4.66 -1.01
CA ALA A 124 14.42 -5.98 -0.77
C ALA A 124 13.91 -7.04 -1.78
N THR A 125 13.76 -6.68 -3.05
CA THR A 125 13.17 -7.56 -4.09
C THR A 125 13.92 -8.87 -4.27
N SER A 126 15.23 -8.89 -4.05
CA SER A 126 16.07 -10.09 -4.21
C SER A 126 15.61 -11.28 -3.36
N ILE A 127 15.03 -11.03 -2.19
CA ILE A 127 14.47 -12.09 -1.33
C ILE A 127 13.28 -12.73 -2.03
N ILE A 128 12.31 -11.94 -2.46
CA ILE A 128 11.10 -12.40 -3.14
C ILE A 128 11.44 -13.08 -4.46
N ASP A 129 12.38 -12.52 -5.22
CA ASP A 129 12.84 -13.07 -6.49
C ASP A 129 13.48 -14.47 -6.30
N THR A 130 14.20 -14.68 -5.20
CA THR A 130 14.76 -15.99 -4.84
C THR A 130 13.65 -17.03 -4.66
N TYR A 131 12.63 -16.74 -3.86
CA TYR A 131 11.50 -17.64 -3.65
C TYR A 131 10.72 -17.90 -4.94
N ARG A 132 10.44 -16.85 -5.72
CA ARG A 132 9.74 -16.96 -7.02
C ARG A 132 10.52 -17.80 -8.04
N SER A 133 11.86 -17.72 -8.07
CA SER A 133 12.68 -18.56 -8.93
C SER A 133 12.60 -20.07 -8.60
N GLN A 134 12.19 -20.40 -7.37
CA GLN A 134 11.94 -21.77 -6.92
C GLN A 134 10.47 -22.21 -7.13
N GLY A 135 9.64 -21.38 -7.79
CA GLY A 135 8.24 -21.66 -8.05
C GLY A 135 7.32 -21.45 -6.84
N MET A 136 7.83 -20.86 -5.75
CA MET A 136 7.06 -20.59 -4.54
C MET A 136 6.14 -19.39 -4.72
N LYS A 137 4.93 -19.46 -4.17
CA LYS A 137 4.00 -18.34 -4.07
C LYS A 137 4.35 -17.46 -2.87
N PHE A 138 3.84 -16.24 -2.83
CA PHE A 138 4.11 -15.31 -1.73
C PHE A 138 3.72 -15.88 -0.35
N LYS A 139 2.63 -16.63 -0.27
CA LYS A 139 2.17 -17.30 0.94
C LYS A 139 3.09 -18.44 1.47
N ASP A 140 4.01 -18.91 0.63
CA ASP A 140 4.96 -20.00 0.97
C ASP A 140 6.30 -19.43 1.47
N ILE A 141 6.47 -18.10 1.48
CA ILE A 141 7.66 -17.39 1.95
C ILE A 141 7.65 -17.40 3.48
N MET A 142 8.80 -17.63 4.11
CA MET A 142 8.91 -17.61 5.57
C MET A 142 8.45 -16.27 6.18
N PRO A 143 7.69 -16.26 7.28
CA PRO A 143 7.17 -15.02 7.90
C PRO A 143 8.24 -13.96 8.16
N LYS A 144 9.43 -14.35 8.63
CA LYS A 144 10.55 -13.42 8.87
C LYS A 144 11.01 -12.68 7.61
N ASP A 145 10.96 -13.36 6.45
CA ASP A 145 11.40 -12.77 5.18
C ASP A 145 10.30 -11.87 4.59
N ILE A 146 9.01 -12.23 4.81
CA ILE A 146 7.88 -11.36 4.52
C ILE A 146 7.96 -10.08 5.38
N GLU A 147 8.19 -10.22 6.68
CA GLU A 147 8.33 -9.07 7.58
C GLU A 147 9.50 -8.16 7.16
N PHE A 148 10.65 -8.73 6.86
CA PHE A 148 11.81 -7.95 6.40
C PHE A 148 11.50 -7.20 5.11
N TYR A 149 10.84 -7.87 4.15
CA TYR A 149 10.44 -7.28 2.89
C TYR A 149 9.42 -6.14 3.08
N GLY A 150 8.33 -6.39 3.81
CA GLY A 150 7.27 -5.39 4.01
C GLY A 150 7.73 -4.18 4.84
N ARG A 151 8.56 -4.39 5.89
CA ARG A 151 9.18 -3.28 6.61
C ARG A 151 10.07 -2.42 5.69
N ARG A 152 10.76 -3.06 4.75
CA ARG A 152 11.59 -2.35 3.77
C ARG A 152 10.71 -1.53 2.81
N ASP A 153 9.54 -2.03 2.42
CA ASP A 153 8.62 -1.32 1.53
C ASP A 153 7.99 -0.11 2.24
N VAL A 154 7.62 -0.22 3.51
CA VAL A 154 7.18 0.92 4.34
C VAL A 154 8.28 1.98 4.42
N GLU A 155 9.54 1.60 4.66
CA GLU A 155 10.64 2.55 4.74
C GLU A 155 10.96 3.21 3.38
N CYS A 156 10.92 2.45 2.29
CA CYS A 156 11.05 2.99 0.93
C CYS A 156 9.97 4.04 0.66
N THR A 157 8.72 3.73 1.00
CA THR A 157 7.57 4.63 0.82
C THR A 157 7.71 5.88 1.69
N ARG A 158 8.18 5.76 2.92
CA ARG A 158 8.45 6.88 3.84
C ARG A 158 9.49 7.84 3.26
N GLN A 159 10.63 7.32 2.80
CA GLN A 159 11.68 8.14 2.21
C GLN A 159 11.22 8.80 0.90
N LEU A 160 10.47 8.07 0.07
CA LEU A 160 9.90 8.60 -1.16
C LEU A 160 8.93 9.75 -0.87
N PHE A 161 8.03 9.58 0.10
CA PHE A 161 7.12 10.64 0.56
C PHE A 161 7.88 11.90 0.96
N HIS A 162 8.88 11.79 1.82
CA HIS A 162 9.66 12.97 2.26
C HIS A 162 10.39 13.65 1.11
N SER A 163 10.98 12.88 0.19
CA SER A 163 11.63 13.40 -1.00
C SER A 163 10.64 14.17 -1.90
N GLN A 164 9.43 13.64 -2.09
CA GLN A 164 8.38 14.27 -2.90
C GLN A 164 7.84 15.55 -2.24
N VAL A 165 7.63 15.54 -0.93
CA VAL A 165 7.21 16.75 -0.19
C VAL A 165 8.24 17.86 -0.35
N ALA A 166 9.53 17.53 -0.27
CA ALA A 166 10.59 18.50 -0.54
C ALA A 166 10.53 19.06 -1.96
N ASP A 167 10.20 18.24 -2.97
CA ASP A 167 10.02 18.68 -4.35
C ASP A 167 8.79 19.59 -4.52
N PHE A 168 7.65 19.25 -3.90
CA PHE A 168 6.44 20.10 -3.95
C PHE A 168 6.64 21.45 -3.26
N ASN A 169 7.53 21.56 -2.30
CA ASN A 169 7.86 22.83 -1.63
C ASN A 169 8.72 23.76 -2.51
N LYS A 170 9.29 23.27 -3.61
CA LYS A 170 10.01 24.11 -4.56
C LYS A 170 9.04 25.04 -5.31
N LYS A 171 9.38 26.32 -5.49
CA LYS A 171 8.56 27.32 -6.18
C LYS A 171 8.09 26.84 -7.57
N ALA A 172 8.96 26.15 -8.31
CA ALA A 172 8.66 25.63 -9.64
C ALA A 172 7.54 24.57 -9.67
N ASN A 173 7.23 23.94 -8.53
CA ASN A 173 6.25 22.86 -8.40
C ASN A 173 5.00 23.29 -7.60
N SER A 174 4.92 24.54 -7.14
CA SER A 174 3.81 25.01 -6.29
C SER A 174 2.42 24.83 -6.94
N SER A 175 2.32 24.99 -8.27
CA SER A 175 1.08 24.76 -9.02
C SER A 175 0.63 23.28 -9.04
N LEU A 176 1.55 22.35 -8.84
CA LEU A 176 1.26 20.90 -8.85
C LEU A 176 0.62 20.42 -7.54
N VAL A 177 0.74 21.20 -6.45
CA VAL A 177 0.21 20.83 -5.13
C VAL A 177 -1.31 20.65 -5.16
N THR A 178 -2.02 21.51 -5.87
CA THR A 178 -3.48 21.40 -6.04
C THR A 178 -3.84 20.12 -6.81
N THR A 179 -3.10 19.83 -7.88
CA THR A 179 -3.33 18.64 -8.71
C THR A 179 -3.14 17.34 -7.90
N VAL A 180 -2.04 17.20 -7.17
CA VAL A 180 -1.79 15.98 -6.37
C VAL A 180 -2.83 15.81 -5.26
N LYS A 181 -3.26 16.91 -4.62
CA LYS A 181 -4.34 16.86 -3.61
C LYS A 181 -5.66 16.42 -4.22
N MET A 182 -6.02 16.94 -5.40
CA MET A 182 -7.24 16.54 -6.10
C MET A 182 -7.20 15.06 -6.50
N MET A 183 -6.10 14.58 -7.07
CA MET A 183 -5.97 13.19 -7.47
C MET A 183 -6.04 12.23 -6.28
N ASN A 184 -5.42 12.56 -5.15
CA ASN A 184 -5.51 11.76 -3.93
C ASN A 184 -6.96 11.69 -3.39
N ARG A 185 -7.70 12.82 -3.40
CA ARG A 185 -9.13 12.79 -3.04
C ARG A 185 -9.94 11.93 -4.00
N PHE A 186 -9.64 11.99 -5.29
CA PHE A 186 -10.30 11.16 -6.28
C PHE A 186 -9.99 9.66 -6.07
N THR A 187 -8.78 9.31 -5.67
CA THR A 187 -8.42 7.92 -5.31
C THR A 187 -9.30 7.37 -4.19
N SER A 188 -9.55 8.16 -3.13
CA SER A 188 -10.47 7.74 -2.05
C SER A 188 -11.89 7.49 -2.57
N VAL A 189 -12.38 8.35 -3.47
CA VAL A 189 -13.71 8.17 -4.09
C VAL A 189 -13.74 6.90 -4.93
N LEU A 190 -12.72 6.67 -5.77
CA LEU A 190 -12.62 5.47 -6.60
C LEU A 190 -12.58 4.19 -5.77
N THR A 191 -11.82 4.18 -4.67
CA THR A 191 -11.78 3.03 -3.75
C THR A 191 -13.19 2.70 -3.24
N ASN A 192 -13.94 3.70 -2.77
CA ASN A 192 -15.29 3.51 -2.29
C ASN A 192 -16.26 3.04 -3.38
N MET A 193 -16.12 3.58 -4.60
CA MET A 193 -16.94 3.15 -5.74
C MET A 193 -16.67 1.68 -6.11
N GLU A 194 -15.41 1.28 -6.16
CA GLU A 194 -15.02 -0.11 -6.46
C GLU A 194 -15.50 -1.08 -5.36
N MET A 195 -15.46 -0.67 -4.11
CA MET A 195 -15.95 -1.48 -2.99
C MET A 195 -17.47 -1.67 -3.01
N ASN A 196 -18.22 -0.66 -3.45
CA ASN A 196 -19.67 -0.77 -3.62
C ASN A 196 -20.04 -1.66 -4.82
N GLY A 197 -19.14 -1.77 -5.79
CA GLY A 197 -19.38 -2.53 -7.02
C GLY A 197 -20.44 -1.92 -7.90
N ILE A 198 -20.83 -2.68 -8.95
CA ILE A 198 -21.95 -2.36 -9.84
C ILE A 198 -22.86 -3.58 -9.95
N TYR A 199 -24.14 -3.33 -9.94
CA TYR A 199 -25.14 -4.36 -10.22
C TYR A 199 -25.11 -4.70 -11.72
N ILE A 200 -25.04 -6.00 -12.03
CA ILE A 200 -25.14 -6.51 -13.39
C ILE A 200 -26.41 -7.36 -13.45
N ASP A 201 -27.38 -6.94 -14.25
CA ASP A 201 -28.54 -7.76 -14.56
C ASP A 201 -28.12 -8.90 -15.51
N LYS A 202 -28.19 -10.12 -15.00
CA LYS A 202 -27.79 -11.32 -15.77
C LYS A 202 -28.91 -11.88 -16.63
N ASP A 203 -30.13 -11.38 -16.46
CA ASP A 203 -31.34 -11.89 -17.10
C ASP A 203 -31.81 -10.99 -18.28
N SER A 204 -31.06 -9.93 -18.60
CA SER A 204 -31.34 -9.01 -19.71
C SER A 204 -30.45 -9.24 -20.92
#